data_7488dae45c2049c7999d22e3f7b74d0a
#
_entry.id   7488dae45c2049c7999d22e3f7b74d0a
#
_cell.length_a   1.000
_cell.length_b   1.000
_cell.length_c   1.000
_cell.angle_alpha   90.00
_cell.angle_beta   90.00
_cell.angle_gamma   90.00
#
_symmetry.space_group_name_H-M   'P 1'
#
loop_
_entity.id
_entity.type
_entity.pdbx_description
1 polymer ?
#
loop_
_entity_poly.entity_id
_entity_poly.type
_entity_poly.pdbx_seq_one_letter_code
_entity_poly.pdbx_strand_id
1 'polypeptide(L)'
;MFRRNELNKDFNHVIKLFYKERKKCIKIMEMITEASIEYVKKQVDCGIDCFQLFETYCGIIPEQLYTEFVLPYSRKILNAAMNKNCKTIFFPKNYNLGLKHLNKDICDIASVDWQIPIETARTLLNSDIGIQGNMDPRLFFSDKNEIEKYLMSLSEFGKKNTNWIFNLGHGFIPGIDVKNVNFVVDWIKNHN
;
A
#
# COMPACT_ATOMS: atom_id res chain seq x y z
N MET A 1 -7.28 -14.25 -30.99
CA MET A 1 -6.80 -12.89 -31.30
C MET A 1 -7.52 -11.91 -30.38
N PHE A 2 -7.00 -11.65 -29.16
CA PHE A 2 -7.58 -10.70 -28.23
C PHE A 2 -7.19 -9.31 -28.70
N ARG A 3 -8.14 -8.54 -29.25
CA ARG A 3 -7.92 -7.09 -29.49
C ARG A 3 -7.60 -6.46 -28.15
N ARG A 4 -6.47 -5.76 -28.03
CA ARG A 4 -6.21 -4.75 -27.00
C ARG A 4 -7.27 -3.65 -27.18
N ASN A 5 -8.44 -3.84 -26.59
CA ASN A 5 -9.30 -2.71 -26.32
C ASN A 5 -8.57 -1.88 -25.26
N GLU A 6 -8.47 -0.57 -25.52
CA GLU A 6 -7.97 0.42 -24.58
C GLU A 6 -8.48 0.07 -23.20
N LEU A 7 -7.57 -0.20 -22.28
CA LEU A 7 -7.90 -0.39 -20.88
C LEU A 7 -8.58 0.88 -20.41
N ASN A 8 -9.90 0.84 -20.34
CA ASN A 8 -10.69 1.95 -19.84
C ASN A 8 -10.28 2.15 -18.38
N LYS A 9 -9.51 3.20 -18.12
CA LYS A 9 -8.93 3.50 -16.79
C LYS A 9 -9.98 3.68 -15.69
N ASP A 10 -11.25 3.77 -16.08
CA ASP A 10 -12.37 3.97 -15.15
C ASP A 10 -12.86 2.68 -14.48
N PHE A 11 -12.40 1.50 -14.93
CA PHE A 11 -12.83 0.19 -14.41
C PHE A 11 -14.36 -0.02 -14.36
N ASN A 12 -15.13 0.79 -15.06
CA ASN A 12 -16.59 0.80 -15.03
C ASN A 12 -17.21 -0.57 -15.35
N HIS A 13 -16.54 -1.38 -16.21
CA HIS A 13 -17.00 -2.74 -16.50
C HIS A 13 -16.93 -3.66 -15.28
N VAL A 14 -15.85 -3.58 -14.50
CA VAL A 14 -15.65 -4.38 -13.29
C VAL A 14 -16.65 -3.95 -12.22
N ILE A 15 -16.80 -2.63 -12.03
CA ILE A 15 -17.75 -2.06 -11.07
C ILE A 15 -19.19 -2.45 -11.43
N LYS A 16 -19.56 -2.35 -12.72
CA LYS A 16 -20.87 -2.79 -13.21
C LYS A 16 -21.12 -4.27 -12.99
N LEU A 17 -20.09 -5.11 -13.24
CA LEU A 17 -20.16 -6.55 -12.98
C LEU A 17 -20.37 -6.82 -11.49
N PHE A 18 -19.67 -6.09 -10.63
CA PHE A 18 -19.78 -6.22 -9.19
C PHE A 18 -21.21 -5.93 -8.68
N TYR A 19 -21.86 -4.90 -9.21
CA TYR A 19 -23.25 -4.59 -8.83
C TYR A 19 -24.29 -5.54 -9.43
N LYS A 20 -24.07 -6.00 -10.68
CA LYS A 20 -25.07 -6.81 -11.40
C LYS A 20 -24.92 -8.32 -11.20
N GLU A 21 -23.68 -8.79 -11.05
CA GLU A 21 -23.37 -10.22 -11.03
C GLU A 21 -22.46 -10.57 -9.84
N ARG A 22 -22.85 -10.10 -8.66
CA ARG A 22 -22.07 -10.24 -7.42
C ARG A 22 -21.55 -11.67 -7.19
N LYS A 23 -22.36 -12.70 -7.41
CA LYS A 23 -21.94 -14.11 -7.24
C LYS A 23 -20.77 -14.50 -8.16
N LYS A 24 -20.74 -13.96 -9.39
CA LYS A 24 -19.61 -14.21 -10.30
C LYS A 24 -18.35 -13.49 -9.82
N CYS A 25 -18.47 -12.25 -9.36
CA CYS A 25 -17.35 -11.50 -8.80
C CYS A 25 -16.75 -12.20 -7.58
N ILE A 26 -17.60 -12.66 -6.65
CA ILE A 26 -17.17 -13.43 -5.48
C ILE A 26 -16.37 -14.66 -5.91
N LYS A 27 -16.89 -15.47 -6.85
CA LYS A 27 -16.20 -16.65 -7.35
C LYS A 27 -14.84 -16.32 -7.98
N ILE A 28 -14.75 -15.24 -8.77
CA ILE A 28 -13.49 -14.79 -9.36
C ILE A 28 -12.51 -14.36 -8.26
N MET A 29 -12.98 -13.61 -7.27
CA MET A 29 -12.14 -13.16 -6.16
C MET A 29 -11.64 -14.36 -5.33
N GLU A 30 -12.46 -15.36 -5.09
CA GLU A 30 -12.06 -16.60 -4.41
C GLU A 30 -10.94 -17.31 -5.19
N MET A 31 -11.10 -17.52 -6.49
CA MET A 31 -10.08 -18.16 -7.34
C MET A 31 -8.75 -17.38 -7.35
N ILE A 32 -8.81 -16.04 -7.48
CA ILE A 32 -7.61 -15.19 -7.45
C ILE A 32 -6.95 -15.27 -6.07
N THR A 33 -7.74 -15.25 -5.00
CA THR A 33 -7.25 -15.33 -3.62
C THR A 33 -6.55 -16.66 -3.36
N GLU A 34 -7.12 -17.79 -3.78
CA GLU A 34 -6.52 -19.11 -3.64
C GLU A 34 -5.16 -19.18 -4.36
N ALA A 35 -5.12 -18.73 -5.62
CA ALA A 35 -3.87 -18.69 -6.38
C ALA A 35 -2.81 -17.76 -5.72
N SER A 36 -3.26 -16.62 -5.19
CA SER A 36 -2.38 -15.67 -4.49
C SER A 36 -1.84 -16.27 -3.19
N ILE A 37 -2.65 -16.97 -2.43
CA ILE A 37 -2.24 -17.67 -1.20
C ILE A 37 -1.14 -18.69 -1.48
N GLU A 38 -1.30 -19.51 -2.52
CA GLU A 38 -0.28 -20.50 -2.90
C GLU A 38 1.03 -19.82 -3.35
N TYR A 39 0.93 -18.68 -4.05
CA TYR A 39 2.08 -17.90 -4.44
C TYR A 39 2.81 -17.31 -3.23
N VAL A 40 2.08 -16.71 -2.29
CA VAL A 40 2.63 -16.15 -1.04
C VAL A 40 3.34 -17.23 -0.21
N LYS A 41 2.71 -18.39 -0.03
CA LYS A 41 3.32 -19.51 0.70
C LYS A 41 4.68 -19.89 0.14
N LYS A 42 4.78 -19.99 -1.21
CA LYS A 42 6.05 -20.30 -1.88
C LYS A 42 7.09 -19.21 -1.70
N GLN A 43 6.70 -17.93 -1.73
CA GLN A 43 7.63 -16.82 -1.46
C GLN A 43 8.16 -16.89 -0.02
N VAL A 44 7.30 -17.12 0.96
CA VAL A 44 7.71 -17.26 2.37
C VAL A 44 8.64 -18.47 2.55
N ASP A 45 8.34 -19.59 1.89
CA ASP A 45 9.18 -20.80 1.95
C ASP A 45 10.58 -20.58 1.32
N CYS A 46 10.73 -19.56 0.44
CA CYS A 46 12.04 -19.12 -0.07
C CYS A 46 12.82 -18.25 0.92
N GLY A 47 12.27 -17.92 2.09
CA GLY A 47 12.97 -17.20 3.16
C GLY A 47 12.93 -15.68 3.03
N ILE A 48 11.82 -15.11 2.53
CA ILE A 48 11.64 -13.66 2.57
C ILE A 48 11.43 -13.16 4.00
N ASP A 49 11.95 -11.97 4.32
CA ASP A 49 11.80 -11.35 5.65
C ASP A 49 10.42 -10.73 5.84
N CYS A 50 9.85 -10.21 4.77
CA CYS A 50 8.57 -9.49 4.80
C CYS A 50 7.82 -9.65 3.47
N PHE A 51 6.51 -9.82 3.56
CA PHE A 51 5.60 -9.85 2.42
C PHE A 51 4.81 -8.56 2.32
N GLN A 52 4.84 -7.89 1.15
CA GLN A 52 4.02 -6.71 0.90
C GLN A 52 2.95 -6.98 -0.14
N LEU A 53 1.68 -6.73 0.23
CA LEU A 53 0.54 -6.77 -0.68
C LEU A 53 0.21 -5.36 -1.19
N PHE A 54 0.15 -5.21 -2.52
CA PHE A 54 -0.19 -3.96 -3.20
C PHE A 54 -1.63 -4.01 -3.73
N GLU A 55 -2.49 -3.14 -3.23
CA GLU A 55 -3.84 -2.89 -3.73
C GLU A 55 -3.91 -1.52 -4.41
N THR A 56 -3.29 -1.43 -5.57
CA THR A 56 -3.07 -0.16 -6.31
C THR A 56 -4.39 0.51 -6.72
N TYR A 57 -5.45 -0.25 -6.90
CA TYR A 57 -6.75 0.24 -7.37
C TYR A 57 -7.83 0.22 -6.30
N CYS A 58 -7.49 0.08 -5.04
CA CYS A 58 -8.41 0.08 -3.91
C CYS A 58 -9.36 1.28 -3.94
N GLY A 59 -8.84 2.47 -4.14
CA GLY A 59 -9.61 3.72 -4.10
C GLY A 59 -10.53 4.01 -5.29
N ILE A 60 -10.64 3.09 -6.26
CA ILE A 60 -11.59 3.27 -7.38
C ILE A 60 -13.02 2.82 -7.05
N ILE A 61 -13.21 2.09 -5.96
CA ILE A 61 -14.52 1.68 -5.46
C ILE A 61 -14.82 2.38 -4.14
N PRO A 62 -16.11 2.58 -3.79
CA PRO A 62 -16.47 3.17 -2.50
C PRO A 62 -15.84 2.42 -1.32
N GLU A 63 -15.33 3.17 -0.33
CA GLU A 63 -14.66 2.61 0.86
C GLU A 63 -15.47 1.50 1.53
N GLN A 64 -16.76 1.73 1.73
CA GLN A 64 -17.65 0.74 2.36
C GLN A 64 -17.70 -0.56 1.56
N LEU A 65 -17.78 -0.44 0.23
CA LEU A 65 -17.84 -1.59 -0.65
C LEU A 65 -16.53 -2.38 -0.63
N TYR A 66 -15.39 -1.68 -0.62
CA TYR A 66 -14.09 -2.29 -0.48
C TYR A 66 -13.97 -3.02 0.86
N THR A 67 -14.31 -2.37 1.94
CA THR A 67 -14.23 -2.91 3.30
C THR A 67 -15.07 -4.18 3.45
N GLU A 68 -16.29 -4.17 2.91
CA GLU A 68 -17.22 -5.29 3.03
C GLU A 68 -16.88 -6.46 2.13
N PHE A 69 -16.46 -6.20 0.88
CA PHE A 69 -16.37 -7.25 -0.13
C PHE A 69 -14.96 -7.55 -0.63
N VAL A 70 -13.98 -6.67 -0.48
CA VAL A 70 -12.62 -6.89 -1.00
C VAL A 70 -11.62 -7.11 0.12
N LEU A 71 -11.65 -6.28 1.16
CA LEU A 71 -10.73 -6.37 2.29
C LEU A 71 -10.65 -7.78 2.94
N PRO A 72 -11.75 -8.56 3.06
CA PRO A 72 -11.68 -9.92 3.58
C PRO A 72 -10.80 -10.86 2.75
N TYR A 73 -10.69 -10.64 1.44
CA TYR A 73 -9.82 -11.43 0.56
C TYR A 73 -8.36 -11.01 0.68
N SER A 74 -8.09 -9.71 0.73
CA SER A 74 -6.74 -9.17 1.02
C SER A 74 -6.23 -9.69 2.37
N ARG A 75 -7.10 -9.71 3.40
CA ARG A 75 -6.79 -10.31 4.71
C ARG A 75 -6.39 -11.78 4.60
N LYS A 76 -7.12 -12.59 3.83
CA LYS A 76 -6.78 -14.02 3.64
C LYS A 76 -5.39 -14.20 3.03
N ILE A 77 -5.04 -13.36 2.04
CA ILE A 77 -3.73 -13.39 1.39
C ILE A 77 -2.62 -13.01 2.39
N LEU A 78 -2.79 -11.92 3.14
CA LEU A 78 -1.84 -11.47 4.16
C LEU A 78 -1.67 -12.50 5.26
N ASN A 79 -2.76 -13.10 5.74
CA ASN A 79 -2.73 -14.14 6.76
C ASN A 79 -1.98 -15.40 6.31
N ALA A 80 -1.88 -15.68 5.01
CA ALA A 80 -1.07 -16.80 4.53
C ALA A 80 0.43 -16.59 4.82
N ALA A 81 0.92 -15.34 4.83
CA ALA A 81 2.27 -15.01 5.26
C ALA A 81 2.38 -14.96 6.80
N MET A 82 1.44 -14.30 7.48
CA MET A 82 1.43 -14.16 8.93
C MET A 82 1.41 -15.51 9.64
N ASN A 83 0.65 -16.48 9.14
CA ASN A 83 0.57 -17.85 9.68
C ASN A 83 1.89 -18.63 9.56
N LYS A 84 2.83 -18.13 8.78
CA LYS A 84 4.21 -18.64 8.66
C LYS A 84 5.23 -17.74 9.37
N ASN A 85 4.79 -16.86 10.27
CA ASN A 85 5.61 -15.89 11.00
C ASN A 85 6.35 -14.87 10.11
N CYS A 86 5.92 -14.69 8.86
CA CYS A 86 6.44 -13.66 7.97
C CYS A 86 5.73 -12.33 8.25
N LYS A 87 6.50 -11.25 8.42
CA LYS A 87 5.93 -9.91 8.60
C LYS A 87 5.18 -9.45 7.36
N THR A 88 4.15 -8.64 7.56
CA THR A 88 3.29 -8.21 6.45
C THR A 88 3.15 -6.70 6.38
N ILE A 89 3.19 -6.20 5.15
CA ILE A 89 2.88 -4.81 4.82
C ILE A 89 1.69 -4.81 3.86
N PHE A 90 0.72 -3.96 4.11
CA PHE A 90 -0.44 -3.80 3.23
C PHE A 90 -0.50 -2.38 2.67
N PHE A 91 -0.56 -2.24 1.35
CA PHE A 91 -0.65 -0.96 0.64
C PHE A 91 -1.99 -0.83 -0.09
N PRO A 92 -3.06 -0.41 0.58
CA PRO A 92 -4.36 -0.11 -0.04
C PRO A 92 -4.38 1.36 -0.51
N LYS A 93 -3.94 1.61 -1.73
CA LYS A 93 -3.84 2.97 -2.28
C LYS A 93 -5.19 3.67 -2.31
N ASN A 94 -5.22 4.93 -1.84
CA ASN A 94 -6.43 5.76 -1.74
C ASN A 94 -7.52 5.20 -0.81
N TYR A 95 -7.17 4.34 0.12
CA TYR A 95 -8.10 3.81 1.15
C TYR A 95 -8.14 4.70 2.39
N ASN A 96 -8.00 6.00 2.24
CA ASN A 96 -7.68 6.97 3.28
C ASN A 96 -8.56 6.86 4.53
N LEU A 97 -9.89 7.00 4.41
CA LEU A 97 -10.80 6.86 5.55
C LEU A 97 -10.93 5.41 6.03
N GLY A 98 -10.65 4.45 5.16
CA GLY A 98 -10.69 3.02 5.48
C GLY A 98 -9.52 2.55 6.31
N LEU A 99 -8.46 3.34 6.49
CA LEU A 99 -7.31 3.00 7.34
C LEU A 99 -7.71 2.62 8.75
N LYS A 100 -8.80 3.19 9.29
CA LYS A 100 -9.39 2.84 10.60
C LYS A 100 -9.80 1.37 10.74
N HIS A 101 -10.01 0.66 9.62
CA HIS A 101 -10.38 -0.76 9.62
C HIS A 101 -9.16 -1.69 9.66
N LEU A 102 -7.95 -1.15 9.47
CA LEU A 102 -6.72 -1.95 9.51
C LEU A 102 -6.27 -2.16 10.96
N ASN A 103 -5.95 -3.40 11.29
CA ASN A 103 -5.50 -3.83 12.60
C ASN A 103 -4.55 -5.04 12.48
N LYS A 104 -4.04 -5.54 13.60
CA LYS A 104 -3.12 -6.68 13.65
C LYS A 104 -3.64 -7.97 13.04
N ASP A 105 -4.96 -8.13 12.94
CA ASP A 105 -5.55 -9.31 12.28
C ASP A 105 -5.46 -9.22 10.74
N ILE A 106 -5.10 -8.06 10.19
CA ILE A 106 -5.03 -7.82 8.75
C ILE A 106 -3.58 -7.70 8.30
N CYS A 107 -2.77 -6.88 8.98
CA CYS A 107 -1.36 -6.68 8.64
C CYS A 107 -0.54 -6.18 9.83
N ASP A 108 0.77 -6.35 9.78
CA ASP A 108 1.68 -5.77 10.77
C ASP A 108 1.91 -4.28 10.52
N ILE A 109 1.94 -3.85 9.27
CA ILE A 109 2.26 -2.49 8.84
C ILE A 109 1.29 -2.07 7.73
N ALA A 110 0.71 -0.88 7.86
CA ALA A 110 -0.04 -0.24 6.79
C ALA A 110 0.88 0.71 6.00
N SER A 111 1.00 0.48 4.71
CA SER A 111 1.67 1.42 3.81
C SER A 111 0.65 2.40 3.25
N VAL A 112 0.95 3.70 3.31
CA VAL A 112 0.04 4.77 2.92
C VAL A 112 0.60 5.57 1.75
N ASP A 113 -0.29 6.06 0.90
CA ASP A 113 0.08 6.90 -0.23
C ASP A 113 0.20 8.39 0.18
N TRP A 114 0.67 9.22 -0.74
CA TRP A 114 0.93 10.65 -0.49
C TRP A 114 -0.32 11.54 -0.41
N GLN A 115 -1.52 11.01 -0.69
CA GLN A 115 -2.75 11.80 -0.77
C GLN A 115 -3.35 12.12 0.60
N ILE A 116 -2.79 11.55 1.64
CA ILE A 116 -3.14 11.84 3.03
C ILE A 116 -1.87 12.26 3.80
N PRO A 117 -1.89 13.32 4.61
CA PRO A 117 -0.78 13.64 5.50
C PRO A 117 -0.48 12.46 6.43
N ILE A 118 0.81 12.15 6.64
CA ILE A 118 1.20 10.95 7.40
C ILE A 118 0.72 11.00 8.86
N GLU A 119 0.68 12.19 9.45
CA GLU A 119 0.13 12.40 10.79
C GLU A 119 -1.36 12.06 10.85
N THR A 120 -2.12 12.47 9.83
CA THR A 120 -3.55 12.13 9.73
C THR A 120 -3.73 10.63 9.53
N ALA A 121 -2.93 10.01 8.66
CA ALA A 121 -2.94 8.57 8.47
C ALA A 121 -2.67 7.83 9.79
N ARG A 122 -1.67 8.30 10.57
CA ARG A 122 -1.35 7.70 11.89
C ARG A 122 -2.52 7.80 12.88
N THR A 123 -3.27 8.90 12.88
CA THR A 123 -4.44 9.03 13.78
C THR A 123 -5.60 8.11 13.40
N LEU A 124 -5.72 7.75 12.14
CA LEU A 124 -6.75 6.82 11.66
C LEU A 124 -6.38 5.36 11.89
N LEU A 125 -5.10 5.03 11.83
CA LEU A 125 -4.61 3.67 12.00
C LEU A 125 -4.67 3.24 13.47
N ASN A 126 -4.95 1.97 13.68
CA ASN A 126 -4.80 1.36 14.99
C ASN A 126 -3.35 1.51 15.50
N SER A 127 -3.17 1.84 16.78
CA SER A 127 -1.85 2.10 17.36
C SER A 127 -0.95 0.87 17.42
N ASP A 128 -1.52 -0.34 17.33
CA ASP A 128 -0.81 -1.61 17.41
C ASP A 128 -0.13 -2.03 16.11
N ILE A 129 -0.43 -1.37 14.97
CA ILE A 129 0.23 -1.63 13.69
C ILE A 129 1.21 -0.52 13.32
N GLY A 130 2.29 -0.89 12.61
CA GLY A 130 3.24 0.05 12.05
C GLY A 130 2.65 0.84 10.87
N ILE A 131 3.33 1.92 10.51
CA ILE A 131 3.00 2.73 9.33
C ILE A 131 4.21 2.81 8.41
N GLN A 132 3.99 2.71 7.09
CA GLN A 132 5.01 2.92 6.07
C GLN A 132 4.57 4.03 5.13
N GLY A 133 5.51 4.88 4.73
CA GLY A 133 5.28 5.94 3.74
C GLY A 133 5.80 7.29 4.21
N ASN A 134 5.38 8.39 3.60
CA ASN A 134 4.51 8.46 2.41
C ASN A 134 4.90 9.62 1.50
N MET A 135 6.21 9.80 1.29
CA MET A 135 6.72 10.88 0.44
C MET A 135 6.11 10.82 -0.96
N ASP A 136 5.62 11.96 -1.45
CA ASP A 136 5.18 12.07 -2.85
C ASP A 136 6.38 11.89 -3.79
N PRO A 137 6.39 10.89 -4.67
CA PRO A 137 7.51 10.69 -5.59
C PRO A 137 7.72 11.87 -6.56
N ARG A 138 6.72 12.74 -6.76
CA ARG A 138 6.86 13.94 -7.60
C ARG A 138 7.76 14.99 -6.96
N LEU A 139 7.99 14.93 -5.65
CA LEU A 139 8.90 15.83 -4.96
C LEU A 139 10.35 15.68 -5.47
N PHE A 140 10.70 14.54 -6.06
CA PHE A 140 12.00 14.36 -6.72
C PHE A 140 12.23 15.25 -7.95
N PHE A 141 11.18 15.90 -8.48
CA PHE A 141 11.33 16.92 -9.52
C PHE A 141 11.73 18.32 -8.95
N SER A 142 11.65 18.48 -7.64
CA SER A 142 12.04 19.73 -6.96
C SER A 142 13.57 19.83 -6.80
N ASP A 143 14.03 21.01 -6.39
CA ASP A 143 15.40 21.19 -5.96
C ASP A 143 15.68 20.51 -4.60
N LYS A 144 16.96 20.35 -4.28
CA LYS A 144 17.39 19.66 -3.04
C LYS A 144 16.90 20.36 -1.78
N ASN A 145 16.78 21.70 -1.79
CA ASN A 145 16.36 22.45 -0.62
C ASN A 145 14.91 22.15 -0.26
N GLU A 146 14.02 22.03 -1.26
CA GLU A 146 12.63 21.66 -1.03
C GLU A 146 12.50 20.20 -0.58
N ILE A 147 13.30 19.30 -1.16
CA ILE A 147 13.36 17.91 -0.72
C ILE A 147 13.81 17.83 0.75
N GLU A 148 14.85 18.55 1.12
CA GLU A 148 15.39 18.56 2.48
C GLU A 148 14.41 19.11 3.50
N LYS A 149 13.74 20.23 3.19
CA LYS A 149 12.67 20.77 4.06
C LYS A 149 11.58 19.73 4.35
N TYR A 150 11.18 19.00 3.33
CA TYR A 150 10.20 17.93 3.50
C TYR A 150 10.73 16.80 4.40
N LEU A 151 11.96 16.34 4.16
CA LEU A 151 12.60 15.31 4.98
C LEU A 151 12.74 15.74 6.45
N MET A 152 13.12 17.02 6.68
CA MET A 152 13.17 17.59 8.03
C MET A 152 11.81 17.58 8.72
N SER A 153 10.72 17.87 7.99
CA SER A 153 9.36 17.80 8.56
C SER A 153 8.97 16.37 8.96
N LEU A 154 9.40 15.36 8.19
CA LEU A 154 9.16 13.96 8.51
C LEU A 154 10.01 13.44 9.67
N SER A 155 11.19 14.03 9.95
CA SER A 155 12.03 13.58 11.05
C SER A 155 11.33 13.71 12.41
N GLU A 156 10.53 14.74 12.61
CA GLU A 156 9.71 14.94 13.81
C GLU A 156 8.60 13.86 13.94
N PHE A 157 8.05 13.42 12.80
CA PHE A 157 7.12 12.31 12.80
C PHE A 157 7.83 11.00 13.20
N GLY A 158 9.02 10.74 12.65
CA GLY A 158 9.83 9.56 12.97
C GLY A 158 10.20 9.46 14.45
N LYS A 159 10.62 10.58 15.07
CA LYS A 159 10.94 10.63 16.51
C LYS A 159 9.76 10.22 17.41
N LYS A 160 8.54 10.52 16.98
CA LYS A 160 7.30 10.20 17.73
C LYS A 160 6.73 8.82 17.41
N ASN A 161 7.12 8.22 16.29
CA ASN A 161 6.56 6.98 15.76
C ASN A 161 7.65 5.94 15.47
N THR A 162 8.12 5.25 16.47
CA THR A 162 9.22 4.25 16.37
C THR A 162 8.87 3.04 15.52
N ASN A 163 7.59 2.83 15.19
CA ASN A 163 7.09 1.79 14.29
C ASN A 163 6.80 2.32 12.87
N TRP A 164 7.55 3.33 12.44
CA TRP A 164 7.45 3.90 11.11
C TRP A 164 8.59 3.45 10.20
N ILE A 165 8.25 3.16 8.95
CA ILE A 165 9.19 2.91 7.86
C ILE A 165 9.07 4.05 6.85
N PHE A 166 10.15 4.79 6.63
CA PHE A 166 10.19 5.76 5.54
C PHE A 166 10.05 5.05 4.19
N ASN A 167 9.13 5.52 3.37
CA ASN A 167 8.96 5.07 1.99
C ASN A 167 8.27 6.17 1.16
N LEU A 168 8.28 5.98 -0.16
CA LEU A 168 7.44 6.79 -1.05
C LEU A 168 5.99 6.32 -0.96
N GLY A 169 5.06 7.26 -1.19
CA GLY A 169 3.63 6.95 -1.29
C GLY A 169 3.22 6.28 -2.60
N HIS A 170 4.17 6.03 -3.51
CA HIS A 170 4.02 5.27 -4.77
C HIS A 170 5.40 4.97 -5.36
N GLY A 171 5.43 4.16 -6.42
CA GLY A 171 6.67 3.94 -7.19
C GLY A 171 7.17 5.20 -7.91
N PHE A 172 8.43 5.16 -8.34
CA PHE A 172 9.05 6.23 -9.11
C PHE A 172 8.30 6.53 -10.41
N ILE A 173 8.33 7.81 -10.79
CA ILE A 173 7.76 8.30 -12.03
C ILE A 173 8.91 8.46 -13.05
N PRO A 174 8.69 8.17 -14.34
CA PRO A 174 9.70 8.41 -15.36
C PRO A 174 10.20 9.87 -15.37
N GLY A 175 11.51 10.05 -15.55
CA GLY A 175 12.14 11.38 -15.60
C GLY A 175 12.65 11.90 -14.26
N ILE A 176 12.52 11.15 -13.16
CA ILE A 176 13.15 11.49 -11.88
C ILE A 176 14.68 11.39 -12.00
N ASP A 177 15.39 12.45 -11.56
CA ASP A 177 16.85 12.44 -11.51
C ASP A 177 17.35 11.52 -10.37
N VAL A 178 18.19 10.54 -10.73
CA VAL A 178 18.83 9.63 -9.78
C VAL A 178 19.64 10.37 -8.71
N LYS A 179 20.18 11.56 -9.03
CA LYS A 179 20.92 12.38 -8.04
C LYS A 179 20.04 12.81 -6.87
N ASN A 180 18.76 13.11 -7.13
CA ASN A 180 17.81 13.46 -6.07
C ASN A 180 17.42 12.23 -5.24
N VAL A 181 17.33 11.05 -5.87
CA VAL A 181 17.10 9.79 -5.15
C VAL A 181 18.28 9.48 -4.23
N ASN A 182 19.51 9.57 -4.72
CA ASN A 182 20.71 9.36 -3.91
C ASN A 182 20.78 10.36 -2.75
N PHE A 183 20.46 11.64 -3.01
CA PHE A 183 20.40 12.66 -1.96
C PHE A 183 19.45 12.26 -0.82
N VAL A 184 18.25 11.81 -1.13
CA VAL A 184 17.28 11.36 -0.11
C VAL A 184 17.80 10.14 0.66
N VAL A 185 18.38 9.16 -0.03
CA VAL A 185 18.95 7.97 0.62
C VAL A 185 20.08 8.34 1.57
N ASP A 186 21.00 9.22 1.13
CA ASP A 186 22.13 9.66 1.95
C ASP A 186 21.65 10.50 3.12
N TRP A 187 20.67 11.37 2.91
CA TRP A 187 20.08 12.18 3.97
C TRP A 187 19.48 11.30 5.08
N ILE A 188 18.65 10.30 4.69
CA ILE A 188 18.03 9.38 5.65
C ILE A 188 19.08 8.60 6.45
N LYS A 189 20.14 8.08 5.79
CA LYS A 189 21.21 7.33 6.46
C LYS A 189 21.97 8.18 7.50
N ASN A 190 22.07 9.49 7.28
CA ASN A 190 22.82 10.39 8.14
C ASN A 190 21.99 11.02 9.26
N HIS A 191 20.66 10.86 9.22
CA HIS A 191 19.73 11.49 10.18
C HIS A 191 18.85 10.46 10.92
N ASN A 192 19.19 9.17 10.83
CA ASN A 192 18.56 8.11 11.64
C ASN A 192 19.23 7.96 13.00
#